data_c841e00a86924174b176686780efe8bc
#
_entry.id   c841e00a86924174b176686780efe8bc
#
_cell.length_a   1.000
_cell.length_b   1.000
_cell.length_c   1.000
_cell.angle_alpha   90.00
_cell.angle_beta   90.00
_cell.angle_gamma   90.00
#
_symmetry.space_group_name_H-M   'P 1'
#
loop_
_entity.id
_entity.type
_entity.pdbx_description
1 polymer ?
#
loop_
_entity_poly.entity_id
_entity_poly.type
_entity_poly.pdbx_seq_one_letter_code
_entity_poly.pdbx_strand_id
1 'polypeptide(L)'
;MLRAAFALLAVVVLAPAPPDAAPSAAAAQASPAKVDIVLVAGCLRERGAGNWMLVGATAPTPSNAVAPLKSEIPTAHVNGTLEFRLIGVSEFALPTLRDQTVAVKALLIQATPVSRLNITSVTPALPNCAPEAAK
;
A
#
# COMPACT_ATOMS: atom_id res chain seq x y z
N MET A 1 -89.94 19.16 2.62
CA MET A 1 -89.22 17.90 2.65
C MET A 1 -87.77 18.14 2.21
N LEU A 2 -86.88 18.21 3.24
CA LEU A 2 -85.45 18.53 2.98
C LEU A 2 -84.71 17.23 2.86
N ARG A 3 -84.04 17.02 1.71
CA ARG A 3 -83.10 15.92 1.51
C ARG A 3 -81.68 16.49 1.61
N ALA A 4 -81.07 16.18 2.73
CA ALA A 4 -79.63 16.47 2.85
C ALA A 4 -78.82 15.38 2.21
N ALA A 5 -78.03 15.74 1.19
CA ALA A 5 -77.03 14.87 0.62
C ALA A 5 -75.73 15.06 1.36
N PHE A 6 -75.29 14.02 2.06
CA PHE A 6 -73.94 13.97 2.64
C PHE A 6 -72.98 13.52 1.56
N ALA A 7 -72.10 14.43 1.15
CA ALA A 7 -70.93 14.12 0.33
C ALA A 7 -69.82 13.66 1.26
N LEU A 8 -69.46 12.39 1.20
CA LEU A 8 -68.27 11.83 1.85
C LEU A 8 -67.06 12.21 0.98
N LEU A 9 -66.28 13.15 1.49
CA LEU A 9 -64.92 13.40 0.95
C LEU A 9 -63.96 12.30 1.48
N ALA A 10 -63.55 11.40 0.60
CA ALA A 10 -62.47 10.49 0.90
C ALA A 10 -61.12 11.24 0.76
N VAL A 11 -60.52 11.54 1.88
CA VAL A 11 -59.15 12.08 1.87
C VAL A 11 -58.20 10.91 1.68
N VAL A 12 -57.63 10.78 0.48
CA VAL A 12 -56.54 9.88 0.21
C VAL A 12 -55.28 10.52 0.78
N VAL A 13 -54.86 10.04 1.93
CA VAL A 13 -53.52 10.40 2.47
C VAL A 13 -52.50 9.63 1.67
N LEU A 14 -51.85 10.29 0.71
CA LEU A 14 -50.64 9.76 0.13
C LEU A 14 -49.53 9.81 1.20
N ALA A 15 -49.18 8.67 1.75
CA ALA A 15 -47.98 8.54 2.57
C ALA A 15 -46.75 8.75 1.69
N PRO A 16 -45.84 9.66 2.04
CA PRO A 16 -44.58 9.77 1.30
C PRO A 16 -43.81 8.45 1.44
N ALA A 17 -43.40 7.88 0.30
CA ALA A 17 -42.54 6.73 0.31
C ALA A 17 -41.22 7.09 1.02
N PRO A 18 -40.68 6.22 1.88
CA PRO A 18 -39.39 6.49 2.50
C PRO A 18 -38.30 6.60 1.43
N PRO A 19 -37.40 7.58 1.55
CA PRO A 19 -36.32 7.73 0.61
C PRO A 19 -35.46 6.47 0.62
N ASP A 20 -35.25 5.91 -0.53
CA ASP A 20 -34.47 4.70 -0.73
C ASP A 20 -32.99 5.05 -0.63
N ALA A 21 -32.51 5.19 0.61
CA ALA A 21 -31.12 5.62 0.88
C ALA A 21 -30.14 4.45 1.02
N ALA A 22 -30.62 3.21 0.99
CA ALA A 22 -29.81 2.04 1.32
C ALA A 22 -28.75 1.63 0.28
N PRO A 23 -28.90 1.83 -1.05
CA PRO A 23 -27.94 1.29 -2.01
C PRO A 23 -26.59 2.01 -2.04
N SER A 24 -26.55 3.30 -1.74
CA SER A 24 -25.31 4.08 -1.83
C SER A 24 -24.32 3.81 -0.71
N ALA A 25 -24.77 3.40 0.47
CA ALA A 25 -23.88 3.08 1.59
C ALA A 25 -23.16 1.74 1.42
N ALA A 26 -23.76 0.76 0.75
CA ALA A 26 -23.14 -0.53 0.48
C ALA A 26 -22.03 -0.45 -0.58
N ALA A 27 -22.15 0.43 -1.56
CA ALA A 27 -21.13 0.64 -2.61
C ALA A 27 -19.86 1.28 -2.05
N ALA A 28 -19.94 2.12 -1.03
CA ALA A 28 -18.79 2.76 -0.40
C ALA A 28 -17.91 1.81 0.42
N GLN A 29 -18.41 0.64 0.79
CA GLN A 29 -17.70 -0.37 1.57
C GLN A 29 -17.17 -1.53 0.73
N ALA A 30 -17.34 -1.46 -0.59
CA ALA A 30 -16.84 -2.50 -1.47
C ALA A 30 -15.31 -2.46 -1.53
N SER A 31 -14.68 -3.49 -1.06
CA SER A 31 -13.27 -3.85 -1.19
C SER A 31 -12.31 -2.87 -0.49
N PRO A 32 -11.75 -3.25 0.67
CA PRO A 32 -10.50 -2.62 1.09
C PRO A 32 -9.54 -2.68 -0.08
N ALA A 33 -8.86 -1.57 -0.37
CA ALA A 33 -7.83 -1.51 -1.39
C ALA A 33 -6.90 -2.71 -1.17
N LYS A 34 -6.77 -3.55 -2.18
CA LYS A 34 -5.89 -4.73 -2.11
C LYS A 34 -4.49 -4.23 -1.84
N VAL A 35 -3.97 -4.56 -0.68
CA VAL A 35 -2.61 -4.20 -0.31
C VAL A 35 -1.70 -5.21 -0.97
N ASP A 36 -0.95 -4.77 -1.96
CA ASP A 36 -0.06 -5.64 -2.70
C ASP A 36 1.29 -5.76 -2.00
N ILE A 37 1.69 -7.00 -1.75
CA ILE A 37 3.05 -7.28 -1.32
C ILE A 37 3.92 -7.32 -2.56
N VAL A 38 5.01 -6.59 -2.50
CA VAL A 38 5.97 -6.46 -3.60
C VAL A 38 7.36 -6.89 -3.18
N LEU A 39 8.14 -7.31 -4.15
CA LEU A 39 9.58 -7.53 -4.04
C LEU A 39 10.30 -6.36 -4.69
N VAL A 40 11.24 -5.77 -3.96
CA VAL A 40 12.09 -4.66 -4.42
C VAL A 40 13.51 -4.95 -3.99
N ALA A 41 14.47 -4.75 -4.87
CA ALA A 41 15.88 -4.82 -4.54
C ALA A 41 16.53 -3.44 -4.67
N GLY A 42 17.46 -3.13 -3.81
CA GLY A 42 18.15 -1.85 -3.82
C GLY A 42 19.21 -1.74 -2.74
N CYS A 43 19.78 -0.55 -2.62
CA CYS A 43 20.77 -0.23 -1.60
C CYS A 43 20.08 0.26 -0.33
N LEU A 44 20.40 -0.36 0.80
CA LEU A 44 19.89 0.06 2.10
C LEU A 44 20.74 1.22 2.66
N ARG A 45 20.14 2.38 2.84
CA ARG A 45 20.79 3.57 3.38
C ARG A 45 20.03 4.11 4.59
N GLU A 46 20.74 4.62 5.54
CA GLU A 46 20.18 5.42 6.62
C GLU A 46 20.42 6.89 6.35
N ARG A 47 19.35 7.67 6.24
CA ARG A 47 19.39 9.13 6.03
C ARG A 47 18.85 9.84 7.27
N GLY A 48 19.71 10.11 8.23
CA GLY A 48 19.32 10.60 9.54
C GLY A 48 18.92 9.45 10.46
N ALA A 49 18.94 9.69 11.77
CA ALA A 49 18.72 8.66 12.78
C ALA A 49 17.38 7.94 12.60
N GLY A 50 17.43 6.65 12.36
CA GLY A 50 16.23 5.81 12.22
C GLY A 50 15.45 6.01 10.91
N ASN A 51 15.92 6.84 10.00
CA ASN A 51 15.26 7.07 8.71
C ASN A 51 15.89 6.20 7.61
N TRP A 52 15.30 5.03 7.43
CA TRP A 52 15.81 4.04 6.49
C TRP A 52 15.20 4.22 5.10
N MET A 53 16.07 4.18 4.09
CA MET A 53 15.72 4.33 2.68
C MET A 53 16.26 3.18 1.87
N LEU A 54 15.52 2.77 0.88
CA LEU A 54 15.99 1.87 -0.16
C LEU A 54 16.22 2.72 -1.42
N VAL A 55 17.47 2.88 -1.81
CA VAL A 55 17.88 3.74 -2.93
C VAL A 55 18.39 2.92 -4.10
N GLY A 56 18.38 3.50 -5.30
CA GLY A 56 18.74 2.78 -6.50
C GLY A 56 17.90 1.51 -6.69
N ALA A 57 16.65 1.58 -6.27
CA ALA A 57 15.78 0.43 -6.17
C ALA A 57 15.17 0.05 -7.52
N THR A 58 14.94 -1.25 -7.68
CA THR A 58 14.20 -1.79 -8.83
C THR A 58 12.72 -1.43 -8.75
N ALA A 59 12.03 -1.52 -9.87
CA ALA A 59 10.58 -1.41 -9.89
C ALA A 59 9.95 -2.52 -9.04
N PRO A 60 8.92 -2.21 -8.25
CA PRO A 60 8.23 -3.21 -7.46
C PRO A 60 7.62 -4.31 -8.34
N THR A 61 7.82 -5.55 -7.96
CA THR A 61 7.18 -6.71 -8.61
C THR A 61 6.25 -7.41 -7.64
N PRO A 62 5.10 -7.91 -8.09
CA PRO A 62 4.18 -8.63 -7.22
C PRO A 62 4.86 -9.82 -6.55
N SER A 63 4.58 -10.02 -5.27
CA SER A 63 5.18 -11.05 -4.45
C SER A 63 4.23 -11.52 -3.33
N ASN A 64 4.77 -12.19 -2.33
CA ASN A 64 4.06 -12.66 -1.16
C ASN A 64 4.83 -12.34 0.13
N ALA A 65 4.21 -12.54 1.29
CA ALA A 65 4.80 -12.21 2.58
C ALA A 65 5.89 -13.19 3.04
N VAL A 66 6.05 -14.30 2.35
CA VAL A 66 7.06 -15.32 2.71
C VAL A 66 8.46 -14.82 2.32
N ALA A 67 9.46 -15.18 3.10
CA ALA A 67 10.85 -14.85 2.79
C ALA A 67 11.20 -15.21 1.34
N PRO A 68 12.06 -14.43 0.67
CA PRO A 68 12.33 -14.64 -0.74
C PRO A 68 13.00 -15.99 -1.00
N LEU A 69 12.64 -16.59 -2.12
CA LEU A 69 13.35 -17.74 -2.65
C LEU A 69 14.76 -17.30 -3.09
N LYS A 70 15.67 -18.24 -3.12
CA LYS A 70 17.05 -17.98 -3.56
C LYS A 70 17.12 -17.35 -4.95
N SER A 71 16.19 -17.72 -5.83
CA SER A 71 16.05 -17.15 -7.18
C SER A 71 15.56 -15.71 -7.22
N GLU A 72 14.92 -15.24 -6.14
CA GLU A 72 14.41 -13.87 -6.02
C GLU A 72 15.48 -12.90 -5.46
N ILE A 73 16.59 -13.43 -4.95
CA ILE A 73 17.67 -12.62 -4.38
C ILE A 73 18.66 -12.26 -5.50
N PRO A 74 18.96 -10.97 -5.71
CA PRO A 74 19.92 -10.57 -6.73
C PRO A 74 21.30 -11.15 -6.46
N THR A 75 21.97 -11.61 -7.50
CA THR A 75 23.35 -12.08 -7.45
C THR A 75 24.33 -11.04 -8.00
N ALA A 76 23.82 -9.94 -8.52
CA ALA A 76 24.57 -8.80 -9.03
C ALA A 76 23.94 -7.50 -8.53
N HIS A 77 24.72 -6.42 -8.58
CA HIS A 77 24.20 -5.10 -8.24
C HIS A 77 23.01 -4.71 -9.11
N VAL A 78 21.98 -4.17 -8.48
CA VAL A 78 20.81 -3.66 -9.20
C VAL A 78 21.02 -2.20 -9.55
N ASN A 79 20.60 -1.83 -10.75
CA ASN A 79 20.72 -0.48 -11.27
C ASN A 79 19.32 0.17 -11.39
N GLY A 80 18.60 0.21 -10.28
CA GLY A 80 17.32 0.87 -10.23
C GLY A 80 17.45 2.38 -10.09
N THR A 81 16.35 3.09 -10.30
CA THR A 81 16.27 4.54 -10.22
C THR A 81 15.29 5.01 -9.14
N LEU A 82 14.61 4.09 -8.49
CA LEU A 82 13.57 4.40 -7.51
C LEU A 82 14.13 4.54 -6.11
N GLU A 83 13.41 5.27 -5.29
CA GLU A 83 13.66 5.38 -3.86
C GLU A 83 12.39 5.08 -3.08
N PHE A 84 12.53 4.40 -1.97
CA PHE A 84 11.45 4.09 -1.05
C PHE A 84 11.86 4.37 0.37
N ARG A 85 10.93 4.91 1.15
CA ARG A 85 11.09 5.00 2.60
C ARG A 85 10.62 3.71 3.24
N LEU A 86 11.47 3.14 4.11
CA LEU A 86 11.14 1.91 4.82
C LEU A 86 10.45 2.23 6.13
N ILE A 87 9.36 1.54 6.42
CA ILE A 87 8.62 1.62 7.68
C ILE A 87 8.40 0.21 8.24
N GLY A 88 8.00 0.10 9.50
CA GLY A 88 7.90 -1.18 10.18
C GLY A 88 9.27 -1.82 10.42
N VAL A 89 10.29 -1.01 10.62
CA VAL A 89 11.70 -1.44 10.60
C VAL A 89 12.20 -2.02 11.92
N SER A 90 11.47 -1.86 13.01
CA SER A 90 11.90 -2.22 14.36
C SER A 90 12.17 -3.72 14.55
N GLU A 91 11.50 -4.55 13.79
CA GLU A 91 11.63 -6.01 13.84
C GLU A 91 12.87 -6.52 13.08
N PHE A 92 13.55 -5.65 12.36
CA PHE A 92 14.64 -6.01 11.46
C PHE A 92 15.93 -5.34 11.91
N ALA A 93 17.04 -6.07 11.88
CA ALA A 93 18.35 -5.56 12.27
C ALA A 93 18.97 -4.72 11.13
N LEU A 94 18.30 -3.68 10.68
CA LEU A 94 18.74 -2.87 9.54
C LEU A 94 20.13 -2.23 9.71
N PRO A 95 20.56 -1.80 10.92
CA PRO A 95 21.92 -1.28 11.08
C PRO A 95 23.02 -2.24 10.65
N THR A 96 22.80 -3.55 10.75
CA THR A 96 23.77 -4.58 10.33
C THR A 96 23.85 -4.73 8.81
N LEU A 97 22.84 -4.22 8.09
CA LEU A 97 22.71 -4.30 6.63
C LEU A 97 22.95 -2.96 5.94
N ARG A 98 23.37 -1.95 6.70
CA ARG A 98 23.64 -0.61 6.16
C ARG A 98 24.65 -0.69 5.03
N ASP A 99 24.37 0.05 3.96
CA ASP A 99 25.22 0.16 2.76
C ASP A 99 25.39 -1.17 2.00
N GLN A 100 24.46 -2.09 2.21
CA GLN A 100 24.40 -3.35 1.46
C GLN A 100 23.27 -3.34 0.43
N THR A 101 23.43 -4.14 -0.60
CA THR A 101 22.32 -4.47 -1.51
C THR A 101 21.44 -5.51 -0.85
N VAL A 102 20.16 -5.21 -0.74
CA VAL A 102 19.17 -6.08 -0.08
C VAL A 102 17.98 -6.33 -1.00
N ALA A 103 17.33 -7.46 -0.78
CA ALA A 103 16.02 -7.76 -1.32
C ALA A 103 14.98 -7.57 -0.23
N VAL A 104 13.99 -6.74 -0.48
CA VAL A 104 12.94 -6.38 0.48
C VAL A 104 11.60 -6.85 -0.04
N LYS A 105 10.87 -7.59 0.77
CA LYS A 105 9.44 -7.82 0.57
C LYS A 105 8.66 -6.91 1.50
N ALA A 106 7.67 -6.25 0.99
CA ALA A 106 6.95 -5.23 1.72
C ALA A 106 5.56 -4.97 1.15
N LEU A 107 4.72 -4.38 1.97
CA LEU A 107 3.48 -3.76 1.53
C LEU A 107 3.82 -2.40 0.91
N LEU A 108 3.48 -2.22 -0.36
CA LEU A 108 3.69 -0.96 -1.06
C LEU A 108 2.61 0.04 -0.67
N ILE A 109 3.02 1.16 -0.12
CA ILE A 109 2.14 2.30 0.20
C ILE A 109 2.55 3.47 -0.69
N GLN A 110 1.73 3.75 -1.67
CA GLN A 110 1.97 4.87 -2.56
C GLN A 110 1.84 6.19 -1.82
N ALA A 111 2.82 7.05 -1.95
CA ALA A 111 2.86 8.36 -1.29
C ALA A 111 3.69 9.34 -2.11
N THR A 112 3.47 10.61 -1.89
CA THR A 112 4.21 11.71 -2.49
C THR A 112 4.93 12.48 -1.39
N PRO A 113 6.19 12.84 -1.55
CA PRO A 113 7.04 12.67 -2.74
C PRO A 113 7.66 11.29 -2.90
N VAL A 114 7.68 10.46 -1.86
CA VAL A 114 8.35 9.16 -1.86
C VAL A 114 7.40 8.10 -1.31
N SER A 115 7.19 7.04 -2.07
CA SER A 115 6.41 5.88 -1.62
C SER A 115 7.09 5.16 -0.47
N ARG A 116 6.29 4.46 0.32
CA ARG A 116 6.76 3.72 1.50
C ARG A 116 6.64 2.23 1.30
N LEU A 117 7.55 1.51 1.91
CA LEU A 117 7.51 0.06 2.00
C LEU A 117 7.38 -0.34 3.46
N ASN A 118 6.25 -0.94 3.83
CA ASN A 118 6.09 -1.56 5.13
C ASN A 118 6.66 -2.97 5.07
N ILE A 119 7.83 -3.16 5.66
CA ILE A 119 8.67 -4.32 5.46
C ILE A 119 8.03 -5.59 6.06
N THR A 120 8.01 -6.66 5.30
CA THR A 120 7.67 -8.01 5.76
C THR A 120 8.88 -8.93 5.80
N SER A 121 9.89 -8.70 4.95
CA SER A 121 11.19 -9.37 5.05
C SER A 121 12.29 -8.52 4.43
N VAL A 122 13.51 -8.67 4.96
CA VAL A 122 14.73 -8.09 4.40
C VAL A 122 15.77 -9.19 4.32
N THR A 123 16.35 -9.36 3.15
CA THR A 123 17.37 -10.39 2.89
C THR A 123 18.60 -9.74 2.27
N PRO A 124 19.78 -9.89 2.88
CA PRO A 124 21.01 -9.40 2.27
C PRO A 124 21.28 -10.13 0.95
N ALA A 125 21.64 -9.39 -0.07
CA ALA A 125 22.00 -9.94 -1.38
C ALA A 125 23.49 -9.82 -1.65
N LEU A 126 24.04 -8.60 -1.49
CA LEU A 126 25.46 -8.33 -1.69
C LEU A 126 26.00 -7.50 -0.52
N PRO A 127 27.29 -7.66 -0.17
CA PRO A 127 27.88 -7.00 1.00
C PRO A 127 28.03 -5.48 0.83
N ASN A 128 27.85 -4.96 -0.35
CA ASN A 128 27.94 -3.53 -0.66
C ASN A 128 26.90 -3.11 -1.68
N CYS A 129 26.72 -1.81 -1.80
CA CYS A 129 25.87 -1.23 -2.84
C CYS A 129 26.63 -1.07 -4.14
N ALA A 130 25.90 -0.94 -5.25
CA ALA A 130 26.47 -0.48 -6.52
C ALA A 130 27.13 0.90 -6.32
N PRO A 131 28.24 1.20 -7.03
CA PRO A 131 28.77 2.55 -7.04
C PRO A 131 27.69 3.53 -7.48
N GLU A 132 27.56 4.64 -6.79
CA GLU A 132 26.66 5.70 -7.24
C GLU A 132 27.11 6.15 -8.63
N ALA A 133 26.13 6.19 -9.55
CA ALA A 133 26.39 6.74 -10.86
C ALA A 133 26.90 8.17 -10.71
N ALA A 134 28.08 8.46 -11.22
CA ALA A 134 28.63 9.80 -11.23
C ALA A 134 27.65 10.74 -11.94
N LYS A 135 27.15 11.71 -11.20
CA LYS A 135 26.32 12.76 -11.79
C LYS A 135 27.18 13.77 -12.50
#